data_3ba08cb30aa306e3b30ae3ade9acff4a
#
_entry.id   3ba08cb30aa306e3b30ae3ade9acff4a
#
_cell.length_a   1.000
_cell.length_b   1.000
_cell.length_c   1.000
_cell.angle_alpha   90.00
_cell.angle_beta   90.00
_cell.angle_gamma   90.00
#
_symmetry.space_group_name_H-M   'P 1'
#
loop_
_entity.id
_entity.type
_entity.pdbx_description
1 polymer ?
#
loop_
_entity_poly.entity_id
_entity_poly.type
_entity_poly.pdbx_seq_one_letter_code
_entity_poly.pdbx_strand_id
1 'polypeptide(L)'
;MSKKNYFKERIILLILLFAFMTPFGALAQTIQLTGLVTDAANEPIIGASVVEKGTTNGVITDFDGNFALSVSPKATIIISYVGYATQEVPVNGKTNIRVTLKEDTEMLDEVVVVGYGTMKKSDMTGAISSVDVDDLVKRTTTNPAEALQGKIAGVNIMKAGGNAGAGVQVKIRGVKTFGDNQPLYIIDGFPGDIENVNPQDIQSMEVLKDGAAAAIYGSVAANGVIIVTTKNGKKGDMKIDFSTYVSFTSVAKKLELLNAEEYKSVHKQMYQNYMNQYPNDTEVTMPAFVNKNTGIDTDWQDAMLRSGVSQNYMFSIRGGSENAQYSLSYNHADEKGIFLGNNYRQDNARLKLHMNKYIFDIDANIAFKFTDSKQPEYSIKEMYMISPLVPIYDDTREYGFGLSDFDDLPSNRNVMADQHYEKSTDKKYHTTANVALTMNFTPWLNFKTSYAYRGEHQRQTYHTPAYVADPKAKRDYPYHSETTGYWEEHVWELSLIHISEPTRRSYI
;
A
#
# COMPACT_ATOMS: atom_id res chain seq x y z
N MET A 1 3.18 61.91 24.30
CA MET A 1 3.50 60.87 25.28
C MET A 1 3.25 59.54 24.65
N SER A 2 4.06 58.82 24.38
CA SER A 2 5.41 58.33 24.20
C SER A 2 5.34 56.84 23.83
N LYS A 3 5.48 56.54 22.52
CA LYS A 3 5.60 55.14 21.99
C LYS A 3 6.82 54.40 22.59
N LYS A 4 7.63 55.02 23.41
CA LYS A 4 8.87 54.48 23.99
C LYS A 4 8.64 53.59 25.21
N ASN A 5 7.50 53.72 25.92
CA ASN A 5 7.22 52.91 27.11
C ASN A 5 6.61 51.54 26.76
N TYR A 6 5.82 51.44 25.70
CA TYR A 6 5.23 50.14 25.26
C TYR A 6 6.28 49.14 24.79
N PHE A 7 7.40 49.63 24.27
CA PHE A 7 8.48 48.72 23.78
C PHE A 7 9.29 48.16 24.96
N LYS A 8 9.51 48.93 26.02
CA LYS A 8 10.18 48.46 27.23
C LYS A 8 9.34 47.45 28.00
N GLU A 9 8.04 47.63 28.12
CA GLU A 9 7.15 46.69 28.80
C GLU A 9 7.05 45.35 28.05
N ARG A 10 7.02 45.34 26.72
CA ARG A 10 7.03 44.12 25.92
C ARG A 10 8.36 43.36 25.99
N ILE A 11 9.49 44.07 26.08
CA ILE A 11 10.81 43.44 26.25
C ILE A 11 10.92 42.86 27.67
N ILE A 12 10.42 43.49 28.69
CA ILE A 12 10.40 42.96 30.05
C ILE A 12 9.49 41.73 30.14
N LEU A 13 8.34 41.75 29.48
CA LEU A 13 7.43 40.59 29.42
C LEU A 13 8.04 39.40 28.68
N LEU A 14 8.79 39.67 27.58
CA LEU A 14 9.52 38.64 26.83
C LEU A 14 10.70 38.05 27.64
N ILE A 15 11.41 38.89 28.40
CA ILE A 15 12.50 38.41 29.28
C ILE A 15 11.94 37.61 30.45
N LEU A 16 10.80 37.99 31.01
CA LEU A 16 10.09 37.23 32.05
C LEU A 16 9.53 35.89 31.50
N LEU A 17 9.03 35.88 30.27
CA LEU A 17 8.59 34.66 29.62
C LEU A 17 9.76 33.72 29.31
N PHE A 18 10.92 34.26 28.93
CA PHE A 18 12.15 33.50 28.69
C PHE A 18 12.77 32.95 29.99
N ALA A 19 12.69 33.72 31.10
CA ALA A 19 13.14 33.27 32.41
C ALA A 19 12.28 32.13 32.99
N PHE A 20 11.00 32.04 32.58
CA PHE A 20 10.11 30.91 32.97
C PHE A 20 10.31 29.64 32.11
N MET A 21 11.04 29.75 30.99
CA MET A 21 11.39 28.61 30.11
C MET A 21 12.74 27.98 30.43
N THR A 22 13.43 28.37 31.48
CA THR A 22 14.59 27.57 31.92
C THR A 22 14.09 26.26 32.49
N PRO A 23 14.41 25.10 31.89
CA PRO A 23 14.08 23.83 32.50
C PRO A 23 14.79 23.77 33.86
N PHE A 24 14.04 23.70 34.93
CA PHE A 24 14.55 23.21 36.20
C PHE A 24 15.13 21.83 35.90
N GLY A 25 16.44 21.75 35.74
CA GLY A 25 17.16 20.47 35.67
C GLY A 25 16.92 19.77 37.00
N ALA A 26 15.87 18.98 37.06
CA ALA A 26 15.72 17.97 38.10
C ALA A 26 16.92 17.06 37.97
N LEU A 27 17.88 17.15 38.88
CA LEU A 27 18.92 16.15 39.10
C LEU A 27 18.16 14.85 39.40
N ALA A 28 17.90 14.07 38.37
CA ALA A 28 17.33 12.74 38.56
C ALA A 28 18.38 11.90 39.33
N GLN A 29 18.07 11.64 40.61
CA GLN A 29 18.86 10.68 41.38
C GLN A 29 18.71 9.33 40.67
N THR A 30 19.79 8.84 40.07
CA THR A 30 19.87 7.49 39.54
C THR A 30 20.39 6.54 40.61
N ILE A 31 19.82 5.35 40.62
CA ILE A 31 20.33 4.24 41.44
C ILE A 31 20.98 3.20 40.53
N GLN A 32 21.94 2.51 41.00
CA GLN A 32 22.52 1.35 40.31
C GLN A 32 21.65 0.13 40.64
N LEU A 33 20.88 -0.31 39.66
CA LEU A 33 20.07 -1.52 39.72
C LEU A 33 20.91 -2.68 39.22
N THR A 34 21.05 -3.70 40.03
CA THR A 34 21.62 -4.99 39.65
C THR A 34 20.55 -6.06 39.66
N GLY A 35 20.72 -7.11 38.90
CA GLY A 35 19.74 -8.19 38.92
C GLY A 35 20.19 -9.43 38.18
N LEU A 36 19.41 -10.50 38.35
CA LEU A 36 19.59 -11.79 37.71
C LEU A 36 18.36 -12.14 36.91
N VAL A 37 18.55 -12.51 35.66
CA VAL A 37 17.49 -13.00 34.77
C VAL A 37 17.65 -14.51 34.58
N THR A 38 16.60 -15.27 34.90
CA THR A 38 16.57 -16.73 34.78
C THR A 38 15.33 -17.18 34.02
N ASP A 39 15.33 -18.42 33.53
CA ASP A 39 14.16 -19.11 33.05
C ASP A 39 13.35 -19.80 34.17
N ALA A 40 12.29 -20.53 33.79
CA ALA A 40 11.45 -21.29 34.73
C ALA A 40 12.19 -22.46 35.42
N ALA A 41 13.29 -22.96 34.83
CA ALA A 41 14.15 -23.99 35.39
C ALA A 41 15.25 -23.41 36.31
N ASN A 42 15.29 -22.08 36.52
CA ASN A 42 16.31 -21.29 37.18
C ASN A 42 17.67 -21.29 36.45
N GLU A 43 17.73 -21.59 35.15
CA GLU A 43 18.91 -21.42 34.34
C GLU A 43 19.11 -19.94 33.95
N PRO A 44 20.34 -19.41 33.97
CA PRO A 44 20.61 -18.01 33.64
C PRO A 44 20.37 -17.75 32.16
N ILE A 45 19.67 -16.65 31.82
CA ILE A 45 19.41 -16.24 30.44
C ILE A 45 20.51 -15.25 30.01
N ILE A 46 21.38 -15.68 29.09
CA ILE A 46 22.51 -14.92 28.56
C ILE A 46 22.02 -14.02 27.41
N GLY A 47 22.41 -12.74 27.42
CA GLY A 47 22.11 -11.81 26.34
C GLY A 47 20.65 -11.29 26.35
N ALA A 48 19.90 -11.44 27.44
CA ALA A 48 18.62 -10.81 27.61
C ALA A 48 18.75 -9.29 27.62
N SER A 49 17.90 -8.59 26.89
CA SER A 49 17.87 -7.13 26.85
C SER A 49 17.11 -6.58 28.06
N VAL A 50 17.74 -5.65 28.79
CA VAL A 50 17.17 -4.95 29.95
C VAL A 50 17.20 -3.46 29.67
N VAL A 51 16.03 -2.83 29.45
CA VAL A 51 15.91 -1.42 29.03
C VAL A 51 14.99 -0.66 29.96
N GLU A 52 15.34 0.56 30.32
CA GLU A 52 14.46 1.49 31.05
C GLU A 52 13.32 1.97 30.13
N LYS A 53 12.07 1.72 30.53
CA LYS A 53 10.88 2.00 29.72
C LYS A 53 10.82 3.48 29.29
N GLY A 54 10.67 3.72 27.98
CA GLY A 54 10.57 5.05 27.40
C GLY A 54 11.91 5.76 27.19
N THR A 55 13.05 5.07 27.33
CA THR A 55 14.39 5.59 27.09
C THR A 55 15.20 4.64 26.21
N THR A 56 16.41 5.07 25.81
CA THR A 56 17.41 4.23 25.16
C THR A 56 18.44 3.66 26.15
N ASN A 57 18.23 3.87 27.45
CA ASN A 57 19.13 3.40 28.51
C ASN A 57 18.90 1.90 28.74
N GLY A 58 19.84 1.05 28.38
CA GLY A 58 19.71 -0.39 28.48
C GLY A 58 21.03 -1.12 28.46
N VAL A 59 21.01 -2.38 28.92
CA VAL A 59 22.16 -3.32 28.95
C VAL A 59 21.67 -4.71 28.56
N ILE A 60 22.60 -5.61 28.28
CA ILE A 60 22.31 -7.04 28.10
C ILE A 60 22.87 -7.83 29.29
N THR A 61 22.26 -8.98 29.61
CA THR A 61 22.72 -9.89 30.67
C THR A 61 24.03 -10.58 30.26
N ASP A 62 24.88 -10.82 31.23
CA ASP A 62 26.15 -11.54 31.09
C ASP A 62 25.96 -13.08 31.03
N PHE A 63 27.06 -13.84 31.03
CA PHE A 63 27.06 -15.31 30.96
C PHE A 63 26.39 -15.99 32.14
N ASP A 64 26.30 -15.31 33.29
CA ASP A 64 25.64 -15.79 34.51
C ASP A 64 24.21 -15.20 34.63
N GLY A 65 23.70 -14.53 33.61
CA GLY A 65 22.38 -13.90 33.61
C GLY A 65 22.26 -12.60 34.40
N ASN A 66 23.41 -12.04 34.88
CA ASN A 66 23.39 -10.81 35.67
C ASN A 66 23.42 -9.58 34.78
N PHE A 67 22.85 -8.49 35.31
CA PHE A 67 22.93 -7.16 34.68
C PHE A 67 23.15 -6.08 35.73
N ALA A 68 23.69 -4.93 35.28
CA ALA A 68 23.81 -3.72 36.08
C ALA A 68 23.44 -2.51 35.21
N LEU A 69 22.41 -1.76 35.62
CA LEU A 69 21.89 -0.62 34.89
C LEU A 69 21.61 0.56 35.84
N SER A 70 22.04 1.76 35.47
CA SER A 70 21.74 2.97 36.21
C SER A 70 20.34 3.50 35.77
N VAL A 71 19.37 3.50 36.69
CA VAL A 71 17.98 3.86 36.39
C VAL A 71 17.41 4.81 37.44
N SER A 72 16.29 5.49 37.12
CA SER A 72 15.53 6.26 38.08
C SER A 72 14.91 5.32 39.17
N PRO A 73 14.85 5.73 40.45
CA PRO A 73 14.23 4.92 41.51
C PRO A 73 12.77 4.56 41.23
N LYS A 74 12.07 5.34 40.42
CA LYS A 74 10.68 5.13 40.00
C LYS A 74 10.53 4.53 38.61
N ALA A 75 11.62 4.14 37.95
CA ALA A 75 11.58 3.56 36.62
C ALA A 75 10.89 2.20 36.57
N THR A 76 10.41 1.84 35.43
CA THR A 76 10.03 0.47 35.04
C THR A 76 11.05 -0.02 34.04
N ILE A 77 11.60 -1.21 34.26
CA ILE A 77 12.48 -1.85 33.28
C ILE A 77 11.67 -2.86 32.44
N ILE A 78 12.03 -2.96 31.17
CA ILE A 78 11.51 -3.95 30.24
C ILE A 78 12.63 -4.98 30.02
N ILE A 79 12.32 -6.25 30.28
CA ILE A 79 13.24 -7.35 30.06
C ILE A 79 12.68 -8.22 28.95
N SER A 80 13.47 -8.45 27.90
CA SER A 80 13.09 -9.25 26.75
C SER A 80 14.21 -10.16 26.29
N TYR A 81 13.83 -11.36 25.83
CA TYR A 81 14.76 -12.31 25.21
C TYR A 81 14.01 -13.14 24.16
N VAL A 82 14.70 -13.58 23.12
CA VAL A 82 14.10 -14.38 22.04
C VAL A 82 13.56 -15.69 22.59
N GLY A 83 12.27 -15.97 22.33
CA GLY A 83 11.58 -17.17 22.86
C GLY A 83 10.98 -17.01 24.25
N TYR A 84 11.02 -15.82 24.86
CA TYR A 84 10.46 -15.56 26.18
C TYR A 84 9.51 -14.35 26.16
N ALA A 85 8.44 -14.43 26.97
CA ALA A 85 7.51 -13.33 27.11
C ALA A 85 8.16 -12.10 27.73
N THR A 86 8.04 -10.95 27.07
CA THR A 86 8.57 -9.68 27.56
C THR A 86 7.93 -9.32 28.91
N GLN A 87 8.73 -8.97 29.90
CA GLN A 87 8.28 -8.66 31.24
C GLN A 87 8.60 -7.22 31.63
N GLU A 88 7.60 -6.49 32.13
CA GLU A 88 7.77 -5.15 32.72
C GLU A 88 7.89 -5.26 34.24
N VAL A 89 8.97 -4.73 34.80
CA VAL A 89 9.25 -4.81 36.23
C VAL A 89 9.46 -3.40 36.80
N PRO A 90 8.60 -2.92 37.70
CA PRO A 90 8.81 -1.64 38.38
C PRO A 90 9.95 -1.74 39.39
N VAL A 91 10.91 -0.82 39.31
CA VAL A 91 12.10 -0.80 40.17
C VAL A 91 11.76 -0.47 41.61
N ASN A 92 10.86 0.51 41.85
CA ASN A 92 10.36 0.90 43.19
C ASN A 92 11.48 1.14 44.22
N GLY A 93 12.61 1.73 43.79
CA GLY A 93 13.74 2.01 44.66
C GLY A 93 14.61 0.80 45.04
N LYS A 94 14.31 -0.38 44.53
CA LYS A 94 15.16 -1.58 44.76
C LYS A 94 16.47 -1.45 44.02
N THR A 95 17.54 -1.91 44.65
CA THR A 95 18.89 -1.94 44.06
C THR A 95 19.28 -3.32 43.53
N ASN A 96 18.51 -4.35 43.87
CA ASN A 96 18.70 -5.72 43.38
C ASN A 96 17.31 -6.35 43.08
N ILE A 97 17.21 -7.01 41.92
CA ILE A 97 16.00 -7.72 41.51
C ILE A 97 16.35 -9.07 40.87
N ARG A 98 15.49 -10.04 41.05
CA ARG A 98 15.53 -11.31 40.32
C ARG A 98 14.27 -11.41 39.44
N VAL A 99 14.45 -11.73 38.17
CA VAL A 99 13.35 -11.84 37.23
C VAL A 99 13.44 -13.21 36.55
N THR A 100 12.33 -13.94 36.61
CA THR A 100 12.21 -15.21 35.91
C THR A 100 11.32 -14.98 34.70
N LEU A 101 11.89 -15.11 33.51
CA LEU A 101 11.15 -15.03 32.25
C LEU A 101 10.42 -16.36 32.03
N LYS A 102 9.19 -16.26 31.55
CA LYS A 102 8.42 -17.42 31.10
C LYS A 102 8.62 -17.59 29.61
N GLU A 103 8.76 -18.82 29.17
CA GLU A 103 8.77 -19.11 27.72
C GLU A 103 7.51 -18.53 27.08
N ASP A 104 7.70 -17.84 25.97
CA ASP A 104 6.60 -17.30 25.17
C ASP A 104 6.03 -18.42 24.30
N THR A 105 5.13 -19.19 24.89
CA THR A 105 4.42 -20.25 24.19
C THR A 105 3.47 -19.70 23.10
N GLU A 106 3.16 -18.40 23.12
CA GLU A 106 2.36 -17.77 22.06
C GLU A 106 3.17 -17.56 20.78
N MET A 107 4.50 -17.41 20.83
CA MET A 107 5.35 -17.33 19.63
C MET A 107 5.53 -18.65 18.89
N LEU A 108 5.23 -19.81 19.52
CA LEU A 108 5.40 -21.13 18.90
C LEU A 108 4.15 -21.62 18.14
N ASP A 109 3.03 -20.96 18.29
CA ASP A 109 1.75 -21.34 17.69
C ASP A 109 1.25 -20.33 16.65
N GLU A 110 2.13 -19.83 15.77
CA GLU A 110 1.66 -19.08 14.58
C GLU A 110 0.90 -20.08 13.68
N VAL A 111 -0.42 -20.05 13.83
CA VAL A 111 -1.35 -20.90 13.11
C VAL A 111 -1.69 -20.22 11.79
N VAL A 112 -1.37 -20.87 10.69
CA VAL A 112 -1.69 -20.40 9.34
C VAL A 112 -2.97 -21.12 8.88
N VAL A 113 -3.93 -20.36 8.38
CA VAL A 113 -5.12 -20.93 7.73
C VAL A 113 -4.69 -21.46 6.36
N VAL A 114 -4.71 -22.78 6.17
CA VAL A 114 -4.31 -23.42 4.92
C VAL A 114 -5.47 -24.30 4.44
N GLY A 115 -6.03 -23.93 3.30
CA GLY A 115 -7.18 -24.64 2.75
C GLY A 115 -8.38 -24.59 3.68
N TYR A 116 -8.88 -25.75 4.06
CA TYR A 116 -10.06 -25.89 4.90
C TYR A 116 -9.76 -26.03 6.40
N GLY A 117 -8.48 -25.93 6.80
CA GLY A 117 -8.05 -26.12 8.18
C GLY A 117 -7.00 -25.10 8.62
N THR A 118 -6.66 -25.15 9.90
CA THR A 118 -5.53 -24.42 10.48
C THR A 118 -4.39 -25.39 10.73
N MET A 119 -3.19 -25.06 10.25
CA MET A 119 -1.97 -25.84 10.51
C MET A 119 -0.96 -24.97 11.22
N LYS A 120 -0.17 -25.58 12.11
CA LYS A 120 0.98 -24.86 12.67
C LYS A 120 2.00 -24.61 11.57
N LYS A 121 2.58 -23.43 11.55
CA LYS A 121 3.61 -23.04 10.56
C LYS A 121 4.79 -24.01 10.55
N SER A 122 5.13 -24.58 11.72
CA SER A 122 6.15 -25.62 11.90
C SER A 122 5.85 -26.94 11.17
N ASP A 123 4.57 -27.25 10.97
CA ASP A 123 4.11 -28.53 10.42
C ASP A 123 3.99 -28.49 8.88
N MET A 124 4.24 -27.33 8.29
CA MET A 124 4.13 -27.12 6.85
C MET A 124 5.46 -27.48 6.17
N THR A 125 5.46 -28.57 5.40
CA THR A 125 6.64 -29.09 4.69
C THR A 125 6.96 -28.39 3.37
N GLY A 126 6.17 -27.38 2.96
CA GLY A 126 6.33 -26.63 1.70
C GLY A 126 7.19 -25.38 1.82
N ALA A 127 7.69 -24.85 0.68
CA ALA A 127 8.38 -23.56 0.64
C ALA A 127 7.41 -22.38 0.83
N ILE A 128 7.11 -22.08 2.09
CA ILE A 128 6.26 -20.97 2.49
C ILE A 128 7.14 -19.79 2.92
N SER A 129 6.78 -18.62 2.46
CA SER A 129 7.41 -17.38 2.91
C SER A 129 6.34 -16.48 3.52
N SER A 130 6.52 -16.09 4.76
CA SER A 130 5.71 -15.06 5.42
C SER A 130 6.39 -13.71 5.35
N VAL A 131 5.60 -12.66 5.33
CA VAL A 131 6.06 -11.27 5.39
C VAL A 131 5.58 -10.66 6.68
N ASP A 132 6.50 -9.96 7.35
CA ASP A 132 6.19 -9.21 8.55
C ASP A 132 5.24 -8.04 8.21
N VAL A 133 4.20 -7.90 9.00
CA VAL A 133 3.18 -6.85 8.83
C VAL A 133 3.78 -5.46 8.99
N ASP A 134 4.70 -5.29 9.94
CA ASP A 134 5.37 -4.01 10.16
C ASP A 134 6.12 -3.53 8.92
N ASP A 135 6.64 -4.46 8.13
CA ASP A 135 7.30 -4.16 6.87
C ASP A 135 6.33 -3.81 5.73
N LEU A 136 5.10 -4.34 5.76
CA LEU A 136 4.06 -3.98 4.80
C LEU A 136 3.54 -2.56 5.04
N VAL A 137 3.38 -2.17 6.29
CA VAL A 137 2.83 -0.86 6.68
C VAL A 137 3.84 0.28 6.49
N LYS A 138 5.14 0.00 6.55
CA LYS A 138 6.20 1.00 6.31
C LYS A 138 6.18 1.59 4.91
N ARG A 139 5.65 0.86 3.93
CA ARG A 139 5.52 1.35 2.56
C ARG A 139 4.19 2.06 2.38
N THR A 140 4.23 3.32 2.01
CA THR A 140 3.04 4.13 1.72
C THR A 140 2.46 3.74 0.36
N THR A 141 1.57 2.74 0.34
CA THR A 141 0.87 2.28 -0.87
C THR A 141 -0.58 1.95 -0.53
N THR A 142 -1.46 2.11 -1.50
CA THR A 142 -2.87 1.71 -1.43
C THR A 142 -3.11 0.27 -1.88
N ASN A 143 -2.11 -0.36 -2.52
CA ASN A 143 -2.18 -1.73 -3.00
C ASN A 143 -1.28 -2.66 -2.17
N PRO A 144 -1.84 -3.67 -1.44
CA PRO A 144 -1.05 -4.58 -0.62
C PRO A 144 -0.01 -5.40 -1.41
N ALA A 145 -0.30 -5.73 -2.66
CA ALA A 145 0.64 -6.47 -3.49
C ALA A 145 1.91 -5.66 -3.76
N GLU A 146 1.81 -4.33 -3.91
CA GLU A 146 2.97 -3.45 -4.05
C GLU A 146 3.84 -3.44 -2.79
N ALA A 147 3.24 -3.57 -1.61
CA ALA A 147 3.97 -3.62 -0.34
C ALA A 147 4.90 -4.84 -0.22
N LEU A 148 4.61 -5.93 -0.93
CA LEU A 148 5.44 -7.15 -0.98
C LEU A 148 6.71 -7.00 -1.85
N GLN A 149 6.83 -5.93 -2.66
CA GLN A 149 7.92 -5.79 -3.62
C GLN A 149 9.29 -5.82 -2.96
N GLY A 150 10.15 -6.76 -3.39
CA GLY A 150 11.50 -6.94 -2.87
C GLY A 150 11.57 -7.64 -1.50
N LYS A 151 10.44 -8.07 -0.91
CA LYS A 151 10.40 -8.73 0.41
C LYS A 151 10.48 -10.25 0.34
N ILE A 152 10.08 -10.83 -0.78
CA ILE A 152 9.97 -12.29 -0.92
C ILE A 152 10.82 -12.76 -2.09
N ALA A 153 11.76 -13.66 -1.84
CA ALA A 153 12.57 -14.29 -2.88
C ALA A 153 11.69 -15.11 -3.83
N GLY A 154 11.89 -14.95 -5.15
CA GLY A 154 11.13 -15.63 -6.20
C GLY A 154 9.73 -15.04 -6.47
N VAL A 155 9.40 -13.90 -5.89
CA VAL A 155 8.19 -13.13 -6.21
C VAL A 155 8.60 -11.84 -6.91
N ASN A 156 8.14 -11.67 -8.15
CA ASN A 156 8.36 -10.47 -8.94
C ASN A 156 7.08 -9.65 -8.97
N ILE A 157 7.21 -8.38 -8.59
CA ILE A 157 6.09 -7.45 -8.47
C ILE A 157 6.40 -6.22 -9.31
N MET A 158 5.51 -5.93 -10.25
CA MET A 158 5.65 -4.82 -11.18
C MET A 158 4.37 -3.97 -11.16
N LYS A 159 4.53 -2.68 -10.94
CA LYS A 159 3.44 -1.71 -11.10
C LYS A 159 3.18 -1.47 -12.60
N ALA A 160 1.94 -1.49 -13.01
CA ALA A 160 1.53 -1.34 -14.41
C ALA A 160 1.59 0.12 -14.91
N GLY A 161 2.64 0.86 -14.55
CA GLY A 161 2.84 2.25 -14.97
C GLY A 161 2.95 3.24 -13.80
N GLY A 162 3.03 4.53 -14.14
CA GLY A 162 3.18 5.64 -13.17
C GLY A 162 1.86 6.30 -12.75
N ASN A 163 0.73 5.81 -13.22
CA ASN A 163 -0.58 6.38 -12.88
C ASN A 163 -0.96 6.08 -11.43
N ALA A 164 -1.66 7.01 -10.80
CA ALA A 164 -2.33 6.79 -9.53
C ALA A 164 -3.37 5.67 -9.69
N GLY A 165 -3.46 4.77 -8.71
CA GLY A 165 -4.34 3.62 -8.78
C GLY A 165 -3.96 2.57 -9.83
N ALA A 166 -2.73 2.63 -10.39
CA ALA A 166 -2.28 1.62 -11.35
C ALA A 166 -2.22 0.24 -10.71
N GLY A 167 -2.76 -0.77 -11.40
CA GLY A 167 -2.75 -2.15 -10.97
C GLY A 167 -1.33 -2.70 -10.81
N VAL A 168 -1.20 -3.78 -10.07
CA VAL A 168 0.06 -4.44 -9.78
C VAL A 168 0.05 -5.85 -10.35
N GLN A 169 1.08 -6.20 -11.10
CA GLN A 169 1.29 -7.57 -11.59
C GLN A 169 2.22 -8.31 -10.63
N VAL A 170 1.75 -9.45 -10.15
CA VAL A 170 2.51 -10.35 -9.27
C VAL A 170 2.82 -11.64 -10.01
N LYS A 171 4.07 -12.06 -10.03
CA LYS A 171 4.51 -13.32 -10.64
C LYS A 171 5.34 -14.12 -9.65
N ILE A 172 4.94 -15.35 -9.39
CA ILE A 172 5.64 -16.27 -8.50
C ILE A 172 6.44 -17.27 -9.35
N ARG A 173 7.78 -17.23 -9.22
CA ARG A 173 8.72 -18.08 -9.98
C ARG A 173 8.61 -17.91 -11.50
N GLY A 174 8.27 -16.70 -11.96
CA GLY A 174 8.25 -16.35 -13.38
C GLY A 174 6.92 -16.58 -14.08
N VAL A 175 6.97 -16.64 -15.41
CA VAL A 175 5.83 -16.84 -16.31
C VAL A 175 5.71 -18.31 -16.60
N LYS A 176 4.54 -18.91 -16.37
CA LYS A 176 4.29 -20.34 -16.56
C LYS A 176 3.35 -20.65 -17.73
N THR A 177 2.57 -19.66 -18.16
CA THR A 177 1.57 -19.80 -19.22
C THR A 177 1.52 -18.56 -20.09
N PHE A 178 1.00 -18.70 -21.32
CA PHE A 178 0.71 -17.55 -22.20
C PHE A 178 -0.55 -16.78 -21.77
N GLY A 179 -1.37 -17.35 -20.88
CA GLY A 179 -2.54 -16.68 -20.33
C GLY A 179 -2.24 -15.85 -19.08
N ASP A 180 -3.21 -15.80 -18.17
CA ASP A 180 -3.04 -15.13 -16.88
C ASP A 180 -2.01 -15.84 -16.00
N ASN A 181 -1.05 -15.07 -15.49
CA ASN A 181 0.02 -15.55 -14.61
C ASN A 181 -0.09 -14.98 -13.19
N GLN A 182 -1.22 -14.36 -12.85
CA GLN A 182 -1.46 -13.86 -11.50
C GLN A 182 -1.60 -15.05 -10.53
N PRO A 183 -1.09 -14.94 -9.30
CA PRO A 183 -1.34 -15.92 -8.26
C PRO A 183 -2.80 -15.90 -7.81
N LEU A 184 -3.26 -17.01 -7.25
CA LEU A 184 -4.54 -17.03 -6.54
C LEU A 184 -4.39 -16.31 -5.20
N TYR A 185 -5.29 -15.38 -4.90
CA TYR A 185 -5.37 -14.73 -3.60
C TYR A 185 -6.46 -15.38 -2.76
N ILE A 186 -6.10 -15.77 -1.53
CA ILE A 186 -7.04 -16.29 -0.53
C ILE A 186 -7.09 -15.28 0.61
N ILE A 187 -8.22 -14.62 0.78
CA ILE A 187 -8.43 -13.56 1.77
C ILE A 187 -9.37 -14.08 2.85
N ASP A 188 -8.88 -14.19 4.08
CA ASP A 188 -9.63 -14.75 5.22
C ASP A 188 -10.28 -16.12 4.91
N GLY A 189 -9.57 -16.95 4.13
CA GLY A 189 -10.01 -18.31 3.76
C GLY A 189 -10.78 -18.43 2.44
N PHE A 190 -11.11 -17.32 1.78
CA PHE A 190 -11.89 -17.32 0.53
C PHE A 190 -11.10 -16.74 -0.65
N PRO A 191 -11.31 -17.25 -1.88
CA PRO A 191 -10.77 -16.62 -3.07
C PRO A 191 -11.20 -15.14 -3.13
N GLY A 192 -10.27 -14.25 -3.45
CA GLY A 192 -10.54 -12.82 -3.45
C GLY A 192 -9.60 -12.06 -4.35
N ASP A 193 -9.73 -10.73 -4.36
CA ASP A 193 -8.84 -9.82 -5.03
C ASP A 193 -8.07 -9.00 -3.99
N ILE A 194 -6.75 -9.07 -4.06
CA ILE A 194 -5.85 -8.36 -3.13
C ILE A 194 -6.05 -6.84 -3.19
N GLU A 195 -6.43 -6.31 -4.35
CA GLU A 195 -6.67 -4.88 -4.51
C GLU A 195 -7.86 -4.39 -3.68
N ASN A 196 -8.77 -5.29 -3.25
CA ASN A 196 -9.91 -4.97 -2.41
C ASN A 196 -9.60 -5.00 -0.90
N VAL A 197 -8.34 -5.24 -0.52
CA VAL A 197 -7.88 -5.21 0.87
C VAL A 197 -7.05 -3.96 1.12
N ASN A 198 -7.28 -3.29 2.25
CA ASN A 198 -6.39 -2.22 2.67
C ASN A 198 -5.10 -2.82 3.28
N PRO A 199 -3.89 -2.38 2.87
CA PRO A 199 -2.64 -2.85 3.45
C PRO A 199 -2.60 -2.79 4.98
N GLN A 200 -3.19 -1.76 5.57
CA GLN A 200 -3.20 -1.57 7.02
C GLN A 200 -4.17 -2.50 7.77
N ASP A 201 -5.12 -3.15 7.05
CA ASP A 201 -6.00 -4.17 7.63
C ASP A 201 -5.35 -5.55 7.67
N ILE A 202 -4.22 -5.74 7.04
CA ILE A 202 -3.55 -7.05 6.95
C ILE A 202 -2.88 -7.38 8.28
N GLN A 203 -3.06 -8.61 8.73
CA GLN A 203 -2.38 -9.19 9.88
C GLN A 203 -1.19 -10.04 9.45
N SER A 204 -1.33 -10.84 8.39
CA SER A 204 -0.25 -11.64 7.82
C SER A 204 -0.45 -11.87 6.32
N MET A 205 0.64 -12.14 5.62
CA MET A 205 0.63 -12.59 4.23
C MET A 205 1.62 -13.74 4.07
N GLU A 206 1.13 -14.87 3.58
CA GLU A 206 1.91 -16.05 3.29
C GLU A 206 1.89 -16.36 1.81
N VAL A 207 3.05 -16.70 1.24
CA VAL A 207 3.18 -17.04 -0.17
C VAL A 207 3.53 -18.51 -0.33
N LEU A 208 2.61 -19.28 -0.91
CA LEU A 208 2.81 -20.68 -1.29
C LEU A 208 3.40 -20.71 -2.70
N LYS A 209 4.70 -21.00 -2.78
CA LYS A 209 5.43 -20.98 -4.07
C LYS A 209 5.42 -22.32 -4.77
N ASP A 210 5.21 -23.40 -4.02
CA ASP A 210 5.30 -24.77 -4.51
C ASP A 210 3.93 -25.34 -4.83
N GLY A 211 3.86 -26.16 -5.90
CA GLY A 211 2.63 -26.83 -6.31
C GLY A 211 2.09 -27.79 -5.25
N ALA A 212 2.94 -28.40 -4.43
CA ALA A 212 2.51 -29.30 -3.35
C ALA A 212 1.73 -28.53 -2.26
N ALA A 213 2.26 -27.36 -1.82
CA ALA A 213 1.58 -26.52 -0.83
C ALA A 213 0.30 -25.87 -1.40
N ALA A 214 0.27 -25.58 -2.71
CA ALA A 214 -0.86 -24.99 -3.40
C ALA A 214 -1.92 -26.00 -3.87
N ALA A 215 -1.63 -27.31 -3.84
CA ALA A 215 -2.47 -28.36 -4.40
C ALA A 215 -3.89 -28.42 -3.82
N ILE A 216 -4.06 -28.04 -2.56
CA ILE A 216 -5.37 -28.00 -1.89
C ILE A 216 -6.35 -27.00 -2.53
N TYR A 217 -5.83 -26.01 -3.28
CA TYR A 217 -6.63 -25.00 -3.98
C TYR A 217 -6.89 -25.39 -5.46
N GLY A 218 -6.46 -26.57 -5.88
CA GLY A 218 -6.72 -27.11 -7.21
C GLY A 218 -5.91 -26.43 -8.33
N SER A 219 -6.40 -26.57 -9.57
CA SER A 219 -5.71 -26.10 -10.79
C SER A 219 -5.56 -24.56 -10.87
N VAL A 220 -6.47 -23.82 -10.25
CA VAL A 220 -6.41 -22.33 -10.22
C VAL A 220 -5.20 -21.80 -9.44
N ALA A 221 -4.60 -22.65 -8.59
CA ALA A 221 -3.40 -22.34 -7.82
C ALA A 221 -2.08 -22.64 -8.56
N ALA A 222 -2.13 -22.99 -9.85
CA ALA A 222 -0.94 -23.36 -10.64
C ALA A 222 0.13 -22.26 -10.66
N ASN A 223 -0.27 -21.00 -10.57
CA ASN A 223 0.65 -19.84 -10.53
C ASN A 223 1.16 -19.50 -9.12
N GLY A 224 0.80 -20.31 -8.11
CA GLY A 224 1.06 -20.05 -6.69
C GLY A 224 -0.14 -19.41 -5.99
N VAL A 225 -0.06 -19.37 -4.66
CA VAL A 225 -1.14 -18.82 -3.82
C VAL A 225 -0.55 -17.78 -2.87
N ILE A 226 -1.27 -16.69 -2.69
CA ILE A 226 -1.00 -15.69 -1.64
C ILE A 226 -2.17 -15.71 -0.68
N ILE A 227 -1.90 -16.14 0.55
CA ILE A 227 -2.87 -16.16 1.63
C ILE A 227 -2.75 -14.85 2.38
N VAL A 228 -3.87 -14.17 2.58
CA VAL A 228 -3.96 -12.89 3.27
C VAL A 228 -4.90 -13.05 4.45
N THR A 229 -4.39 -12.84 5.64
CA THR A 229 -5.19 -12.80 6.85
C THR A 229 -5.36 -11.35 7.28
N THR A 230 -6.60 -10.90 7.47
CA THR A 230 -6.88 -9.55 7.95
C THR A 230 -6.99 -9.51 9.47
N LYS A 231 -6.74 -8.34 10.05
CA LYS A 231 -6.74 -8.11 11.49
C LYS A 231 -8.08 -8.47 12.11
N ASN A 232 -8.04 -9.28 13.16
CA ASN A 232 -9.19 -9.66 13.97
C ASN A 232 -9.31 -8.76 15.20
N GLY A 233 -10.49 -8.77 15.84
CA GLY A 233 -10.63 -8.33 17.22
C GLY A 233 -9.78 -9.19 18.15
N LYS A 234 -9.41 -8.64 19.29
CA LYS A 234 -8.71 -9.38 20.35
C LYS A 234 -9.48 -9.24 21.66
N LYS A 235 -9.41 -10.27 22.51
CA LYS A 235 -9.89 -10.19 23.89
C LYS A 235 -9.17 -9.05 24.61
N GLY A 236 -9.92 -8.23 25.35
CA GLY A 236 -9.41 -7.13 26.14
C GLY A 236 -10.13 -5.81 25.86
N ASP A 237 -9.56 -4.74 26.38
CA ASP A 237 -10.09 -3.40 26.22
C ASP A 237 -10.13 -2.97 24.74
N MET A 238 -11.09 -2.12 24.42
CA MET A 238 -11.23 -1.53 23.11
C MET A 238 -9.98 -0.71 22.75
N LYS A 239 -9.36 -1.04 21.61
CA LYS A 239 -8.25 -0.28 21.03
C LYS A 239 -8.75 0.52 19.84
N ILE A 240 -8.39 1.80 19.82
CA ILE A 240 -8.69 2.72 18.73
C ILE A 240 -7.35 3.11 18.13
N ASP A 241 -7.19 2.89 16.82
CA ASP A 241 -6.01 3.28 16.07
C ASP A 241 -6.42 4.31 15.02
N PHE A 242 -5.66 5.39 14.93
CA PHE A 242 -5.77 6.37 13.86
C PHE A 242 -4.40 6.56 13.24
N SER A 243 -4.31 6.46 11.92
CA SER A 243 -3.08 6.72 11.18
C SER A 243 -3.36 7.59 9.96
N THR A 244 -2.41 8.45 9.64
CA THR A 244 -2.47 9.29 8.46
C THR A 244 -1.07 9.47 7.89
N TYR A 245 -0.99 9.56 6.56
CA TYR A 245 0.23 9.98 5.90
C TYR A 245 -0.07 10.85 4.68
N VAL A 246 0.90 11.68 4.35
CA VAL A 246 0.92 12.45 3.10
C VAL A 246 2.21 12.09 2.38
N SER A 247 2.13 11.76 1.10
CA SER A 247 3.30 11.48 0.27
C SER A 247 3.34 12.35 -0.97
N PHE A 248 4.55 12.64 -1.41
CA PHE A 248 4.82 13.44 -2.62
C PHE A 248 5.55 12.56 -3.62
N THR A 249 5.03 12.52 -4.84
CA THR A 249 5.60 11.75 -5.94
C THR A 249 6.01 12.72 -7.04
N SER A 250 7.25 12.63 -7.50
CA SER A 250 7.76 13.44 -8.62
C SER A 250 8.36 12.55 -9.69
N VAL A 251 8.47 13.09 -10.89
CA VAL A 251 9.17 12.42 -12.00
C VAL A 251 10.65 12.35 -11.66
N ALA A 252 11.21 11.14 -11.64
CA ALA A 252 12.61 10.94 -11.31
C ALA A 252 13.57 11.48 -12.39
N LYS A 253 13.17 11.33 -13.66
CA LYS A 253 13.94 11.83 -14.81
C LYS A 253 12.97 12.14 -15.96
N LYS A 254 13.10 13.32 -16.55
CA LYS A 254 12.44 13.70 -17.80
C LYS A 254 13.29 13.22 -18.98
N LEU A 255 12.64 13.02 -20.12
CA LEU A 255 13.35 12.80 -21.39
C LEU A 255 13.97 14.11 -21.87
N GLU A 256 15.14 14.02 -22.44
CA GLU A 256 15.77 15.14 -23.15
C GLU A 256 15.14 15.21 -24.53
N LEU A 257 14.21 16.14 -24.72
CA LEU A 257 13.54 16.40 -26.00
C LEU A 257 14.18 17.62 -26.68
N LEU A 258 13.98 17.70 -27.98
CA LEU A 258 14.46 18.83 -28.78
C LEU A 258 13.65 20.08 -28.45
N ASN A 259 14.31 21.21 -28.24
CA ASN A 259 13.68 22.51 -28.24
C ASN A 259 13.31 22.97 -29.67
N ALA A 260 12.63 24.11 -29.80
CA ALA A 260 12.14 24.59 -31.12
C ALA A 260 13.26 24.77 -32.14
N GLU A 261 14.41 25.30 -31.74
CA GLU A 261 15.54 25.54 -32.68
C GLU A 261 16.24 24.24 -33.04
N GLU A 262 16.46 23.35 -32.12
CA GLU A 262 17.01 22.02 -32.36
C GLU A 262 16.08 21.20 -33.26
N TYR A 263 14.77 21.26 -33.02
CA TYR A 263 13.74 20.58 -33.81
C TYR A 263 13.81 21.06 -35.30
N LYS A 264 13.81 22.37 -35.52
CA LYS A 264 13.98 22.95 -36.87
C LYS A 264 15.30 22.53 -37.53
N SER A 265 16.40 22.55 -36.76
CA SER A 265 17.71 22.16 -37.23
C SER A 265 17.77 20.71 -37.72
N VAL A 266 17.18 19.78 -36.92
CA VAL A 266 17.10 18.37 -37.30
C VAL A 266 16.30 18.18 -38.59
N HIS A 267 15.13 18.82 -38.71
CA HIS A 267 14.29 18.72 -39.89
C HIS A 267 14.98 19.34 -41.13
N LYS A 268 15.71 20.44 -40.97
CA LYS A 268 16.54 21.03 -42.03
C LYS A 268 17.59 20.04 -42.51
N GLN A 269 18.28 19.39 -41.58
CA GLN A 269 19.30 18.40 -41.93
C GLN A 269 18.69 17.16 -42.60
N MET A 270 17.52 16.69 -42.12
CA MET A 270 16.81 15.58 -42.78
C MET A 270 16.48 15.91 -44.22
N TYR A 271 15.95 17.12 -44.50
CA TYR A 271 15.68 17.58 -45.86
C TYR A 271 16.96 17.65 -46.70
N GLN A 272 18.02 18.22 -46.17
CA GLN A 272 19.31 18.32 -46.86
C GLN A 272 19.88 16.93 -47.21
N ASN A 273 19.83 15.99 -46.30
CA ASN A 273 20.28 14.61 -46.53
C ASN A 273 19.45 13.92 -47.60
N TYR A 274 18.13 14.13 -47.59
CA TYR A 274 17.24 13.61 -48.63
C TYR A 274 17.60 14.18 -50.01
N MET A 275 17.75 15.49 -50.13
CA MET A 275 18.10 16.15 -51.41
C MET A 275 19.51 15.77 -51.90
N ASN A 276 20.45 15.49 -51.01
CA ASN A 276 21.76 14.96 -51.39
C ASN A 276 21.66 13.56 -52.02
N GLN A 277 20.72 12.75 -51.56
CA GLN A 277 20.49 11.39 -52.07
C GLN A 277 19.61 11.41 -53.33
N TYR A 278 18.66 12.33 -53.42
CA TYR A 278 17.68 12.47 -54.50
C TYR A 278 17.66 13.90 -55.07
N PRO A 279 18.73 14.37 -55.74
CA PRO A 279 18.88 15.78 -56.08
C PRO A 279 17.88 16.28 -57.13
N ASN A 280 17.23 15.39 -57.86
CA ASN A 280 16.25 15.72 -58.90
C ASN A 280 14.78 15.56 -58.42
N ASP A 281 14.56 15.23 -57.17
CA ASP A 281 13.22 15.15 -56.65
C ASP A 281 12.68 16.55 -56.39
N THR A 282 11.63 16.91 -57.10
CA THR A 282 10.94 18.22 -56.98
C THR A 282 9.66 18.14 -56.18
N GLU A 283 9.24 16.93 -55.76
CA GLU A 283 8.00 16.73 -54.99
C GLU A 283 8.20 17.02 -53.50
N VAL A 284 9.41 16.74 -52.97
CA VAL A 284 9.75 17.01 -51.59
C VAL A 284 10.30 18.42 -51.43
N THR A 285 9.61 19.20 -50.61
CA THR A 285 10.03 20.59 -50.32
C THR A 285 10.46 20.71 -48.84
N MET A 286 11.33 21.71 -48.58
CA MET A 286 11.69 22.00 -47.19
C MET A 286 10.44 22.38 -46.38
N PRO A 287 10.20 21.77 -45.19
CA PRO A 287 9.05 22.10 -44.38
C PRO A 287 9.02 23.60 -44.05
N ALA A 288 7.82 24.21 -44.14
CA ALA A 288 7.64 25.66 -44.01
C ALA A 288 8.06 26.15 -42.62
N PHE A 289 7.86 25.35 -41.58
CA PHE A 289 8.21 25.69 -40.21
C PHE A 289 9.73 25.84 -39.98
N VAL A 290 10.57 25.21 -40.79
CA VAL A 290 12.02 25.23 -40.59
C VAL A 290 12.60 26.64 -40.67
N ASN A 291 12.12 27.46 -41.60
CA ASN A 291 12.64 28.80 -41.86
C ASN A 291 11.84 29.92 -41.15
N LYS A 292 10.78 29.58 -40.41
CA LYS A 292 9.95 30.59 -39.71
C LYS A 292 10.31 30.67 -38.23
N ASN A 293 10.47 31.88 -37.75
CA ASN A 293 10.55 32.15 -36.32
C ASN A 293 9.16 32.49 -35.79
N THR A 294 8.60 31.58 -35.01
CA THR A 294 7.26 31.75 -34.36
C THR A 294 7.37 32.30 -32.98
N GLY A 295 8.56 32.31 -32.34
CA GLY A 295 8.74 32.63 -30.92
C GLY A 295 8.16 31.60 -29.98
N ILE A 296 7.69 30.44 -30.48
CA ILE A 296 7.07 29.35 -29.73
C ILE A 296 8.13 28.28 -29.46
N ASP A 297 8.27 27.91 -28.20
CA ASP A 297 9.13 26.81 -27.73
C ASP A 297 8.46 26.18 -26.50
N THR A 298 7.61 25.19 -26.74
CA THR A 298 6.77 24.56 -25.70
C THR A 298 7.45 23.33 -25.15
N ASP A 299 7.75 23.31 -23.87
CA ASP A 299 8.07 22.07 -23.13
C ASP A 299 6.77 21.36 -22.72
N TRP A 300 6.37 20.39 -23.51
CA TRP A 300 5.16 19.60 -23.26
C TRP A 300 5.27 18.69 -22.03
N GLN A 301 6.49 18.29 -21.64
CA GLN A 301 6.67 17.53 -20.41
C GLN A 301 6.41 18.41 -19.19
N ASP A 302 6.88 19.65 -19.17
CA ASP A 302 6.61 20.59 -18.08
C ASP A 302 5.12 20.94 -17.99
N ALA A 303 4.46 21.08 -19.12
CA ALA A 303 3.04 21.42 -19.18
C ALA A 303 2.14 20.30 -18.65
N MET A 304 2.49 19.03 -18.93
CA MET A 304 1.62 17.89 -18.70
C MET A 304 2.04 17.00 -17.50
N LEU A 305 3.22 17.24 -16.92
CA LEU A 305 3.71 16.57 -15.73
C LEU A 305 3.59 17.47 -14.51
N ARG A 306 3.31 16.87 -13.36
CA ARG A 306 3.22 17.57 -12.08
C ARG A 306 3.81 16.73 -10.95
N SER A 307 4.03 17.35 -9.80
CA SER A 307 4.23 16.61 -8.56
C SER A 307 2.89 16.07 -8.07
N GLY A 308 2.80 14.77 -7.89
CA GLY A 308 1.64 14.10 -7.31
C GLY A 308 1.63 14.23 -5.79
N VAL A 309 0.46 14.37 -5.21
CA VAL A 309 0.26 14.39 -3.74
C VAL A 309 -0.73 13.29 -3.40
N SER A 310 -0.36 12.41 -2.49
CA SER A 310 -1.24 11.36 -1.99
C SER A 310 -1.49 11.54 -0.50
N GLN A 311 -2.74 11.39 -0.10
CA GLN A 311 -3.19 11.49 1.29
C GLN A 311 -3.92 10.20 1.66
N ASN A 312 -3.66 9.70 2.87
CA ASN A 312 -4.33 8.53 3.40
C ASN A 312 -4.73 8.77 4.85
N TYR A 313 -5.95 8.38 5.18
CA TYR A 313 -6.52 8.48 6.52
C TYR A 313 -7.13 7.13 6.87
N MET A 314 -6.67 6.54 7.95
CA MET A 314 -7.20 5.29 8.45
C MET A 314 -7.65 5.42 9.89
N PHE A 315 -8.79 4.82 10.17
CA PHE A 315 -9.36 4.69 11.49
C PHE A 315 -9.73 3.22 11.73
N SER A 316 -9.39 2.66 12.89
CA SER A 316 -9.84 1.33 13.26
C SER A 316 -10.18 1.22 14.75
N ILE A 317 -11.16 0.37 15.04
CA ILE A 317 -11.59 0.01 16.39
C ILE A 317 -11.56 -1.51 16.48
N ARG A 318 -10.90 -2.05 17.52
CA ARG A 318 -10.81 -3.48 17.76
C ARG A 318 -10.99 -3.77 19.24
N GLY A 319 -11.70 -4.84 19.56
CA GLY A 319 -11.89 -5.24 20.95
C GLY A 319 -12.71 -6.51 21.07
N GLY A 320 -13.07 -6.85 22.29
CA GLY A 320 -13.97 -7.97 22.54
C GLY A 320 -13.73 -8.69 23.85
N SER A 321 -14.57 -9.70 24.08
CA SER A 321 -14.48 -10.65 25.17
C SER A 321 -13.89 -11.99 24.69
N GLU A 322 -13.86 -13.00 25.57
CA GLU A 322 -13.53 -14.38 25.17
C GLU A 322 -14.48 -14.94 24.12
N ASN A 323 -15.76 -14.58 24.21
CA ASN A 323 -16.82 -15.19 23.41
C ASN A 323 -17.26 -14.34 22.22
N ALA A 324 -16.83 -13.07 22.14
CA ALA A 324 -17.21 -12.17 21.05
C ALA A 324 -16.11 -11.14 20.82
N GLN A 325 -15.60 -11.06 19.61
CA GLN A 325 -14.54 -10.14 19.20
C GLN A 325 -14.98 -9.41 17.95
N TYR A 326 -14.56 -8.17 17.82
CA TYR A 326 -14.89 -7.34 16.66
C TYR A 326 -13.70 -6.51 16.20
N SER A 327 -13.69 -6.24 14.91
CA SER A 327 -12.78 -5.29 14.27
C SER A 327 -13.57 -4.48 13.25
N LEU A 328 -13.52 -3.16 13.36
CA LEU A 328 -14.08 -2.22 12.38
C LEU A 328 -12.95 -1.35 11.89
N SER A 329 -12.80 -1.19 10.57
CA SER A 329 -11.86 -0.27 9.98
C SER A 329 -12.50 0.55 8.87
N TYR A 330 -12.00 1.78 8.69
CA TYR A 330 -12.30 2.65 7.58
C TYR A 330 -11.01 3.30 7.08
N ASN A 331 -10.83 3.31 5.77
CA ASN A 331 -9.69 3.96 5.12
C ASN A 331 -10.18 4.83 3.97
N HIS A 332 -9.67 6.05 3.91
CA HIS A 332 -9.81 6.98 2.79
C HIS A 332 -8.44 7.27 2.21
N ALA A 333 -8.30 7.15 0.89
CA ALA A 333 -7.10 7.52 0.17
C ALA A 333 -7.45 8.37 -1.06
N ASP A 334 -6.70 9.47 -1.25
CA ASP A 334 -6.77 10.34 -2.43
C ASP A 334 -5.34 10.44 -3.00
N GLU A 335 -5.14 9.97 -4.23
CA GLU A 335 -3.86 9.97 -4.92
C GLU A 335 -3.95 10.85 -6.16
N LYS A 336 -3.10 11.86 -6.24
CA LYS A 336 -2.87 12.62 -7.47
C LYS A 336 -1.60 12.10 -8.13
N GLY A 337 -1.74 11.57 -9.35
CA GLY A 337 -0.61 11.06 -10.12
C GLY A 337 0.27 12.17 -10.70
N ILE A 338 1.41 11.76 -11.26
CA ILE A 338 2.39 12.66 -11.89
C ILE A 338 1.92 13.21 -13.23
N PHE A 339 0.98 12.55 -13.91
CA PHE A 339 0.37 13.05 -15.13
C PHE A 339 -0.80 13.98 -14.81
N LEU A 340 -0.90 15.09 -15.54
CA LEU A 340 -2.04 16.00 -15.41
C LEU A 340 -3.34 15.24 -15.72
N GLY A 341 -4.38 15.42 -14.90
CA GLY A 341 -5.66 14.71 -15.05
C GLY A 341 -5.73 13.35 -14.34
N ASN A 342 -4.59 12.73 -14.01
CA ASN A 342 -4.59 11.45 -13.32
C ASN A 342 -4.87 11.62 -11.82
N ASN A 343 -6.00 11.08 -11.36
CA ASN A 343 -6.40 11.05 -9.95
C ASN A 343 -7.03 9.69 -9.63
N TYR A 344 -6.81 9.23 -8.40
CA TYR A 344 -7.41 8.01 -7.89
C TYR A 344 -7.84 8.22 -6.45
N ARG A 345 -9.09 7.94 -6.17
CA ARG A 345 -9.67 7.98 -4.83
C ARG A 345 -10.22 6.61 -4.48
N GLN A 346 -10.00 6.18 -3.23
CA GLN A 346 -10.65 4.99 -2.70
C GLN A 346 -11.15 5.22 -1.28
N ASP A 347 -12.28 4.60 -0.97
CA ASP A 347 -12.86 4.50 0.36
C ASP A 347 -13.07 3.01 0.67
N ASN A 348 -12.53 2.52 1.78
CA ASN A 348 -12.67 1.13 2.22
C ASN A 348 -13.28 1.10 3.61
N ALA A 349 -14.25 0.23 3.83
CA ALA A 349 -14.79 -0.08 5.16
C ALA A 349 -14.84 -1.59 5.34
N ARG A 350 -14.43 -2.08 6.50
CA ARG A 350 -14.44 -3.51 6.84
C ARG A 350 -14.95 -3.72 8.25
N LEU A 351 -15.82 -4.70 8.41
CA LEU A 351 -16.31 -5.19 9.70
C LEU A 351 -16.00 -6.69 9.79
N LYS A 352 -15.30 -7.11 10.85
CA LYS A 352 -15.11 -8.52 11.20
C LYS A 352 -15.71 -8.78 12.58
N LEU A 353 -16.41 -9.88 12.68
CA LEU A 353 -17.01 -10.38 13.92
C LEU A 353 -16.58 -11.85 14.08
N HIS A 354 -16.14 -12.19 15.27
CA HIS A 354 -15.91 -13.55 15.69
C HIS A 354 -16.70 -13.81 16.95
N MET A 355 -17.47 -14.88 16.97
CA MET A 355 -18.28 -15.28 18.13
C MET A 355 -18.09 -16.77 18.37
N ASN A 356 -17.73 -17.11 19.62
CA ASN A 356 -17.59 -18.49 20.07
C ASN A 356 -18.48 -18.71 21.28
N LYS A 357 -19.41 -19.66 21.18
CA LYS A 357 -20.29 -20.02 22.30
C LYS A 357 -20.74 -21.47 22.18
N TYR A 358 -20.52 -22.26 23.23
CA TYR A 358 -20.79 -23.69 23.28
C TYR A 358 -20.03 -24.46 22.23
N ILE A 359 -20.75 -25.11 21.32
CA ILE A 359 -20.17 -25.83 20.18
C ILE A 359 -20.04 -24.97 18.93
N PHE A 360 -20.58 -23.76 18.93
CA PHE A 360 -20.66 -22.89 17.75
C PHE A 360 -19.53 -21.87 17.74
N ASP A 361 -18.90 -21.76 16.59
CA ASP A 361 -17.90 -20.76 16.26
C ASP A 361 -18.34 -20.08 14.96
N ILE A 362 -18.53 -18.75 14.98
CA ILE A 362 -19.07 -17.97 13.88
C ILE A 362 -18.07 -16.88 13.53
N ASP A 363 -17.60 -16.89 12.29
CA ASP A 363 -16.81 -15.83 11.71
C ASP A 363 -17.63 -15.10 10.64
N ALA A 364 -17.70 -13.79 10.73
CA ALA A 364 -18.32 -12.94 9.72
C ALA A 364 -17.37 -11.81 9.33
N ASN A 365 -17.24 -11.55 8.03
CA ASN A 365 -16.44 -10.48 7.47
C ASN A 365 -17.24 -9.81 6.36
N ILE A 366 -17.45 -8.49 6.47
CA ILE A 366 -18.10 -7.67 5.45
C ILE A 366 -17.16 -6.53 5.10
N ALA A 367 -16.90 -6.34 3.82
CA ALA A 367 -16.05 -5.27 3.32
C ALA A 367 -16.69 -4.57 2.12
N PHE A 368 -16.58 -3.27 2.11
CA PHE A 368 -16.99 -2.39 1.01
C PHE A 368 -15.79 -1.60 0.54
N LYS A 369 -15.62 -1.51 -0.77
CA LYS A 369 -14.64 -0.61 -1.38
C LYS A 369 -15.30 0.19 -2.48
N PHE A 370 -15.15 1.49 -2.41
CA PHE A 370 -15.46 2.42 -3.49
C PHE A 370 -14.17 2.93 -4.11
N THR A 371 -14.11 3.02 -5.44
CA THR A 371 -13.03 3.70 -6.16
C THR A 371 -13.58 4.68 -7.18
N ASP A 372 -12.91 5.81 -7.35
CA ASP A 372 -13.14 6.78 -8.42
C ASP A 372 -11.79 7.03 -9.09
N SER A 373 -11.62 6.50 -10.29
CA SER A 373 -10.39 6.60 -11.08
C SER A 373 -10.59 7.54 -12.25
N LYS A 374 -9.68 8.50 -12.37
CA LYS A 374 -9.58 9.39 -13.53
C LYS A 374 -8.23 9.18 -14.17
N GLN A 375 -8.25 8.82 -15.43
CA GLN A 375 -7.03 8.69 -16.22
C GLN A 375 -6.75 9.99 -16.98
N PRO A 376 -5.50 10.23 -17.42
CA PRO A 376 -5.22 11.31 -18.36
C PRO A 376 -6.06 11.14 -19.63
N GLU A 377 -6.69 12.22 -20.09
CA GLU A 377 -7.54 12.21 -21.28
C GLU A 377 -6.73 12.39 -22.57
N TYR A 378 -5.43 12.22 -22.49
CA TYR A 378 -4.50 12.33 -23.62
C TYR A 378 -3.57 11.13 -23.66
N SER A 379 -3.02 10.87 -24.85
CA SER A 379 -2.01 9.85 -25.01
C SER A 379 -0.66 10.34 -24.47
N ILE A 380 -0.08 9.60 -23.51
CA ILE A 380 1.27 9.88 -22.98
C ILE A 380 2.31 9.82 -24.13
N LYS A 381 2.13 8.91 -25.07
CA LYS A 381 2.99 8.82 -26.26
C LYS A 381 2.91 10.11 -27.09
N GLU A 382 1.71 10.62 -27.34
CA GLU A 382 1.51 11.86 -28.09
C GLU A 382 2.16 13.04 -27.39
N MET A 383 2.04 13.16 -26.08
CA MET A 383 2.71 14.20 -25.29
C MET A 383 4.22 14.30 -25.60
N TYR A 384 4.90 13.16 -25.78
CA TYR A 384 6.33 13.14 -26.15
C TYR A 384 6.61 13.38 -27.65
N MET A 385 5.58 13.26 -28.49
CA MET A 385 5.74 13.37 -29.94
C MET A 385 5.29 14.73 -30.48
N ILE A 386 4.64 15.56 -29.68
CA ILE A 386 4.20 16.88 -30.12
C ILE A 386 5.39 17.77 -30.41
N SER A 387 5.27 18.52 -31.51
CA SER A 387 6.29 19.52 -31.86
C SER A 387 6.35 20.64 -30.83
N PRO A 388 7.55 21.09 -30.39
CA PRO A 388 7.71 22.27 -29.55
C PRO A 388 7.21 23.56 -30.18
N LEU A 389 6.88 23.55 -31.47
CA LEU A 389 6.33 24.69 -32.21
C LEU A 389 4.81 24.85 -32.06
N VAL A 390 4.15 23.97 -31.33
CA VAL A 390 2.72 24.09 -31.00
C VAL A 390 2.56 24.82 -29.68
N PRO A 391 1.89 25.99 -29.63
CA PRO A 391 1.64 26.69 -28.38
C PRO A 391 0.57 25.97 -27.56
N ILE A 392 0.62 26.09 -26.22
CA ILE A 392 -0.40 25.49 -25.34
C ILE A 392 -1.73 26.20 -25.49
N TYR A 393 -1.70 27.54 -25.38
CA TYR A 393 -2.88 28.41 -25.44
C TYR A 393 -2.78 29.41 -26.58
N ASP A 394 -3.92 29.77 -27.15
CA ASP A 394 -4.06 30.81 -28.14
C ASP A 394 -5.47 31.42 -28.03
N ASP A 395 -5.57 32.58 -27.39
CA ASP A 395 -6.82 33.28 -27.13
C ASP A 395 -7.50 33.80 -28.42
N THR A 396 -6.82 33.79 -29.54
CA THR A 396 -7.39 34.18 -30.83
C THR A 396 -8.19 33.04 -31.47
N ARG A 397 -8.05 31.83 -30.99
CA ARG A 397 -8.75 30.65 -31.50
C ARG A 397 -10.04 30.39 -30.71
N GLU A 398 -11.04 29.85 -31.40
CA GLU A 398 -12.39 29.59 -30.88
C GLU A 398 -12.39 28.80 -29.55
N TYR A 399 -11.47 27.86 -29.39
CA TYR A 399 -11.40 26.99 -28.20
C TYR A 399 -10.29 27.37 -27.23
N GLY A 400 -9.54 28.46 -27.47
CA GLY A 400 -8.52 29.00 -26.56
C GLY A 400 -7.22 28.18 -26.50
N PHE A 401 -7.11 27.09 -27.27
CA PHE A 401 -5.91 26.26 -27.31
C PHE A 401 -5.13 26.46 -28.60
N GLY A 402 -3.81 26.45 -28.47
CA GLY A 402 -2.91 26.66 -29.57
C GLY A 402 -2.91 25.47 -30.54
N LEU A 403 -2.85 25.79 -31.81
CA LEU A 403 -2.64 24.86 -32.90
C LEU A 403 -1.49 25.35 -33.73
N SER A 404 -0.83 24.46 -34.44
CA SER A 404 0.18 24.88 -35.44
C SER A 404 -0.49 25.52 -36.66
N ASP A 405 0.13 26.57 -37.16
CA ASP A 405 -0.22 27.16 -38.46
C ASP A 405 0.46 26.44 -39.63
N PHE A 406 1.23 25.38 -39.35
CA PHE A 406 1.96 24.62 -40.35
C PHE A 406 1.29 23.26 -40.60
N ASP A 407 0.77 23.07 -41.78
CA ASP A 407 0.15 21.81 -42.21
C ASP A 407 1.13 20.64 -42.32
N ASP A 408 2.41 20.96 -42.44
CA ASP A 408 3.50 20.02 -42.63
C ASP A 408 4.19 19.57 -41.35
N LEU A 409 3.68 19.99 -40.18
CA LEU A 409 4.15 19.44 -38.91
C LEU A 409 3.73 17.97 -38.76
N PRO A 410 4.67 17.09 -38.32
CA PRO A 410 4.38 15.68 -38.11
C PRO A 410 3.34 15.40 -37.04
N SER A 411 3.35 16.18 -35.95
CA SER A 411 2.34 16.13 -34.89
C SER A 411 2.08 17.53 -34.37
N ASN A 412 0.84 17.95 -34.42
CA ASN A 412 0.36 19.25 -33.98
C ASN A 412 -0.88 19.18 -33.09
N ARG A 413 -1.19 17.99 -32.55
CA ARG A 413 -2.29 17.79 -31.59
C ARG A 413 -1.97 18.47 -30.27
N ASN A 414 -2.91 19.25 -29.74
CA ASN A 414 -2.78 19.88 -28.45
C ASN A 414 -3.36 18.98 -27.34
N VAL A 415 -2.50 18.24 -26.64
CA VAL A 415 -2.92 17.31 -25.56
C VAL A 415 -3.48 18.03 -24.33
N MET A 416 -3.18 19.33 -24.14
CA MET A 416 -3.80 20.13 -23.09
C MET A 416 -5.26 20.39 -23.40
N ALA A 417 -5.63 20.59 -24.67
CA ALA A 417 -7.03 20.71 -25.09
C ALA A 417 -7.81 19.41 -24.83
N ASP A 418 -7.22 18.25 -25.14
CA ASP A 418 -7.82 16.96 -24.84
C ASP A 418 -8.08 16.84 -23.31
N GLN A 419 -7.07 17.10 -22.49
CA GLN A 419 -7.22 17.05 -21.04
C GLN A 419 -8.25 18.03 -20.49
N HIS A 420 -8.44 19.17 -21.15
CA HIS A 420 -9.42 20.16 -20.75
C HIS A 420 -10.86 19.76 -21.11
N TYR A 421 -11.06 19.30 -22.32
CA TYR A 421 -12.40 19.06 -22.89
C TYR A 421 -12.91 17.65 -22.68
N GLU A 422 -12.04 16.65 -22.79
CA GLU A 422 -12.42 15.26 -22.53
C GLU A 422 -12.53 14.99 -21.03
N LYS A 423 -13.55 14.23 -20.65
CA LYS A 423 -13.80 13.88 -19.24
C LYS A 423 -14.20 12.42 -19.16
N SER A 424 -13.38 11.62 -18.47
CA SER A 424 -13.74 10.26 -18.14
C SER A 424 -13.78 10.05 -16.62
N THR A 425 -14.61 9.13 -16.19
CA THR A 425 -14.60 8.63 -14.82
C THR A 425 -14.83 7.12 -14.84
N ASP A 426 -14.13 6.41 -13.97
CA ASP A 426 -14.35 4.98 -13.74
C ASP A 426 -14.61 4.77 -12.24
N LYS A 427 -15.89 4.55 -11.89
CA LYS A 427 -16.34 4.33 -10.52
C LYS A 427 -16.68 2.87 -10.33
N LYS A 428 -16.08 2.27 -9.28
CA LYS A 428 -16.34 0.88 -8.90
C LYS A 428 -16.78 0.78 -7.46
N TYR A 429 -17.74 -0.09 -7.23
CA TYR A 429 -18.27 -0.44 -5.92
C TYR A 429 -18.07 -1.94 -5.74
N HIS A 430 -17.17 -2.32 -4.83
CA HIS A 430 -16.92 -3.71 -4.50
C HIS A 430 -17.55 -4.04 -3.16
N THR A 431 -18.21 -5.17 -3.09
CA THR A 431 -18.77 -5.72 -1.85
C THR A 431 -18.26 -7.14 -1.66
N THR A 432 -17.74 -7.42 -0.49
CA THR A 432 -17.35 -8.77 -0.07
C THR A 432 -18.05 -9.08 1.24
N ALA A 433 -18.71 -10.22 1.33
CA ALA A 433 -19.33 -10.69 2.57
C ALA A 433 -19.07 -12.18 2.72
N ASN A 434 -18.45 -12.58 3.83
CA ASN A 434 -18.13 -13.97 4.15
C ASN A 434 -18.71 -14.30 5.52
N VAL A 435 -19.36 -15.45 5.63
CA VAL A 435 -19.83 -15.98 6.91
C VAL A 435 -19.44 -17.46 6.98
N ALA A 436 -18.80 -17.85 8.06
CA ALA A 436 -18.49 -19.24 8.37
C ALA A 436 -19.07 -19.63 9.71
N LEU A 437 -19.72 -20.80 9.75
CA LEU A 437 -20.21 -21.44 10.96
C LEU A 437 -19.47 -22.75 11.15
N THR A 438 -18.75 -22.88 12.25
CA THR A 438 -18.12 -24.14 12.65
C THR A 438 -18.86 -24.69 13.86
N MET A 439 -19.19 -25.98 13.83
CA MET A 439 -19.81 -26.71 14.94
C MET A 439 -18.80 -27.75 15.44
N ASN A 440 -18.30 -27.53 16.64
CA ASN A 440 -17.32 -28.41 17.29
C ASN A 440 -18.04 -29.44 18.16
N PHE A 441 -18.38 -30.61 17.61
CA PHE A 441 -19.11 -31.65 18.33
C PHE A 441 -18.24 -32.33 19.40
N THR A 442 -16.97 -32.58 19.02
CA THR A 442 -15.95 -33.14 19.90
C THR A 442 -14.59 -32.55 19.53
N PRO A 443 -13.52 -32.72 20.31
CA PRO A 443 -12.17 -32.25 19.96
C PRO A 443 -11.64 -32.83 18.63
N TRP A 444 -12.18 -33.96 18.18
CA TRP A 444 -11.75 -34.67 16.96
C TRP A 444 -12.78 -34.61 15.84
N LEU A 445 -13.97 -34.03 16.04
CA LEU A 445 -15.00 -33.93 15.00
C LEU A 445 -15.60 -32.53 14.97
N ASN A 446 -15.40 -31.81 13.87
CA ASN A 446 -16.08 -30.56 13.58
C ASN A 446 -16.71 -30.56 12.21
N PHE A 447 -17.78 -29.81 12.07
CA PHE A 447 -18.45 -29.51 10.81
C PHE A 447 -18.39 -28.01 10.57
N LYS A 448 -17.94 -27.63 9.38
CA LYS A 448 -17.87 -26.22 8.95
C LYS A 448 -18.71 -26.02 7.70
N THR A 449 -19.54 -25.00 7.71
CA THR A 449 -20.19 -24.47 6.51
C THR A 449 -19.84 -23.00 6.37
N SER A 450 -19.56 -22.59 5.14
CA SER A 450 -19.22 -21.21 4.86
C SER A 450 -19.86 -20.72 3.56
N TYR A 451 -20.22 -19.46 3.56
CA TYR A 451 -20.78 -18.77 2.41
C TYR A 451 -20.02 -17.48 2.18
N ALA A 452 -19.63 -17.25 0.94
CA ALA A 452 -18.99 -16.04 0.49
C ALA A 452 -19.75 -15.42 -0.68
N TYR A 453 -19.92 -14.11 -0.61
CA TYR A 453 -20.43 -13.25 -1.66
C TYR A 453 -19.37 -12.27 -2.08
N ARG A 454 -19.17 -12.08 -3.36
CA ARG A 454 -18.38 -11.00 -3.96
C ARG A 454 -19.19 -10.35 -5.06
N GLY A 455 -19.25 -9.03 -5.11
CA GLY A 455 -19.91 -8.29 -6.15
C GLY A 455 -19.15 -7.03 -6.53
N GLU A 456 -19.18 -6.69 -7.80
CA GLU A 456 -18.67 -5.44 -8.34
C GLU A 456 -19.74 -4.78 -9.20
N HIS A 457 -19.95 -3.50 -8.96
CA HIS A 457 -20.72 -2.63 -9.85
C HIS A 457 -19.79 -1.54 -10.35
N GLN A 458 -19.59 -1.49 -11.67
CA GLN A 458 -18.74 -0.51 -12.35
C GLN A 458 -19.61 0.44 -13.16
N ARG A 459 -19.28 1.72 -13.12
CA ARG A 459 -19.86 2.76 -13.97
C ARG A 459 -18.74 3.57 -14.58
N GLN A 460 -18.59 3.47 -15.89
CA GLN A 460 -17.66 4.28 -16.68
C GLN A 460 -18.44 5.34 -17.44
N THR A 461 -17.99 6.59 -17.36
CA THR A 461 -18.55 7.68 -18.17
C THR A 461 -17.42 8.30 -18.98
N TYR A 462 -17.74 8.62 -20.23
CA TYR A 462 -16.86 9.40 -21.09
C TYR A 462 -17.70 10.50 -21.75
N HIS A 463 -17.22 11.72 -21.67
CA HIS A 463 -17.87 12.89 -22.26
C HIS A 463 -16.84 13.78 -22.95
N THR A 464 -17.11 14.16 -24.17
CA THR A 464 -16.34 15.14 -24.92
C THR A 464 -17.29 16.07 -25.67
N PRO A 465 -17.15 17.42 -25.52
CA PRO A 465 -17.87 18.37 -26.36
C PRO A 465 -17.28 18.40 -27.77
N ALA A 466 -17.86 19.18 -28.64
CA ALA A 466 -17.21 19.57 -29.89
C ALA A 466 -16.02 20.49 -29.58
N TYR A 467 -14.85 20.21 -30.15
CA TYR A 467 -13.63 21.01 -30.00
C TYR A 467 -12.58 20.64 -31.03
N VAL A 468 -11.53 21.46 -31.14
CA VAL A 468 -10.39 21.20 -32.04
C VAL A 468 -9.10 21.16 -31.23
N ALA A 469 -8.53 19.97 -31.11
CA ALA A 469 -7.18 19.75 -30.56
C ALA A 469 -6.15 19.48 -31.66
N ASP A 470 -6.61 19.08 -32.84
CA ASP A 470 -5.79 18.79 -34.02
C ASP A 470 -6.49 19.38 -35.26
N PRO A 471 -5.81 20.20 -36.07
CA PRO A 471 -6.39 20.77 -37.28
C PRO A 471 -6.88 19.72 -38.28
N LYS A 472 -6.24 18.53 -38.26
CA LYS A 472 -6.57 17.40 -39.15
C LYS A 472 -7.62 16.45 -38.60
N ALA A 473 -7.93 16.55 -37.29
CA ALA A 473 -8.89 15.66 -36.61
C ALA A 473 -9.81 16.48 -35.68
N LYS A 474 -10.76 17.17 -36.31
CA LYS A 474 -11.77 17.97 -35.59
C LYS A 474 -12.83 17.06 -34.95
N ARG A 475 -13.28 17.40 -33.76
CA ARG A 475 -14.49 16.84 -33.16
C ARG A 475 -15.65 17.80 -33.35
N ASP A 476 -16.40 17.59 -34.41
CA ASP A 476 -17.51 18.50 -34.80
C ASP A 476 -18.75 18.29 -33.95
N TYR A 477 -18.86 17.14 -33.28
CA TYR A 477 -20.06 16.78 -32.49
C TYR A 477 -19.68 16.36 -31.09
N PRO A 478 -20.49 16.72 -30.08
CA PRO A 478 -20.31 16.20 -28.72
C PRO A 478 -20.57 14.69 -28.72
N TYR A 479 -19.82 13.99 -27.89
CA TYR A 479 -20.00 12.56 -27.65
C TYR A 479 -20.13 12.28 -26.17
N HIS A 480 -21.09 11.45 -25.81
CA HIS A 480 -21.25 10.95 -24.46
C HIS A 480 -21.46 9.43 -24.50
N SER A 481 -20.75 8.74 -23.63
CA SER A 481 -20.91 7.30 -23.44
C SER A 481 -20.98 6.99 -21.95
N GLU A 482 -21.90 6.13 -21.59
CA GLU A 482 -21.97 5.55 -20.26
C GLU A 482 -22.03 4.03 -20.39
N THR A 483 -21.11 3.36 -19.69
CA THR A 483 -21.04 1.90 -19.62
C THR A 483 -21.18 1.47 -18.18
N THR A 484 -22.12 0.57 -17.92
CA THR A 484 -22.31 -0.07 -16.62
C THR A 484 -21.98 -1.55 -16.70
N GLY A 485 -21.18 -2.02 -15.75
CA GLY A 485 -20.85 -3.42 -15.56
C GLY A 485 -21.36 -3.90 -14.21
N TYR A 486 -21.86 -5.11 -14.18
CA TYR A 486 -22.24 -5.80 -12.96
C TYR A 486 -21.68 -7.21 -12.98
N TRP A 487 -21.07 -7.64 -11.88
CA TRP A 487 -20.54 -8.97 -11.70
C TRP A 487 -20.75 -9.40 -10.26
N GLU A 488 -21.13 -10.66 -10.08
CA GLU A 488 -21.27 -11.27 -8.76
C GLU A 488 -20.82 -12.73 -8.76
N GLU A 489 -20.34 -13.17 -7.61
CA GLU A 489 -19.93 -14.53 -7.36
C GLU A 489 -20.41 -14.99 -5.99
N HIS A 490 -20.90 -16.20 -5.92
CA HIS A 490 -21.34 -16.86 -4.71
C HIS A 490 -20.56 -18.15 -4.54
N VAL A 491 -19.95 -18.33 -3.38
CA VAL A 491 -19.23 -19.56 -3.04
C VAL A 491 -19.84 -20.14 -1.77
N TRP A 492 -20.25 -21.39 -1.83
CA TRP A 492 -20.72 -22.12 -0.66
C TRP A 492 -19.86 -23.38 -0.47
N GLU A 493 -19.33 -23.53 0.73
CA GLU A 493 -18.45 -24.64 1.08
C GLU A 493 -18.98 -25.39 2.28
N LEU A 494 -18.79 -26.71 2.25
CA LEU A 494 -19.12 -27.65 3.32
C LEU A 494 -17.87 -28.49 3.61
N SER A 495 -17.49 -28.58 4.88
CA SER A 495 -16.35 -29.37 5.31
C SER A 495 -16.70 -30.16 6.57
N LEU A 496 -16.37 -31.44 6.57
CA LEU A 496 -16.41 -32.30 7.75
C LEU A 496 -14.99 -32.76 8.05
N ILE A 497 -14.44 -32.35 9.18
CA ILE A 497 -13.08 -32.67 9.56
C ILE A 497 -13.11 -33.66 10.73
N HIS A 498 -12.47 -34.80 10.51
CA HIS A 498 -12.20 -35.81 11.50
C HIS A 498 -10.69 -35.86 11.76
N ILE A 499 -10.27 -35.51 12.95
CA ILE A 499 -8.86 -35.59 13.37
C ILE A 499 -8.65 -36.98 14.01
N SER A 500 -7.95 -37.88 13.31
CA SER A 500 -7.48 -39.11 13.91
C SER A 500 -6.13 -38.89 14.59
N GLU A 501 -5.97 -39.36 15.82
CA GLU A 501 -4.65 -39.42 16.44
C GLU A 501 -3.70 -40.26 15.55
N PRO A 502 -2.45 -39.75 15.30
CA PRO A 502 -1.47 -40.61 14.62
C PRO A 502 -1.25 -41.87 15.46
N THR A 503 -1.59 -43.02 14.90
CA THR A 503 -1.30 -44.30 15.52
C THR A 503 0.19 -44.36 15.82
N ARG A 504 0.57 -44.29 17.10
CA ARG A 504 1.93 -44.62 17.54
C ARG A 504 2.15 -46.08 17.15
N ARG A 505 2.87 -46.30 16.05
CA ARG A 505 3.47 -47.61 15.79
C ARG A 505 4.50 -47.81 16.91
N SER A 506 4.13 -48.58 17.91
CA SER A 506 5.09 -49.22 18.82
C SER A 506 5.88 -50.23 17.96
N TYR A 507 7.10 -49.87 17.60
CA TYR A 507 8.06 -50.88 17.17
C TYR A 507 8.44 -51.63 18.44
N ILE A 508 8.03 -52.93 18.49
CA ILE A 508 8.56 -53.93 19.39
C ILE A 508 9.89 -54.38 18.81
#